data_88d6631452db254691960aa1183a68ab
#
_entry.id   88d6631452db254691960aa1183a68ab
#
_cell.length_a   1.000
_cell.length_b   1.000
_cell.length_c   1.000
_cell.angle_alpha   90.00
_cell.angle_beta   90.00
_cell.angle_gamma   90.00
#
_symmetry.space_group_name_H-M   'P 1'
#
loop_
_entity.id
_entity.type
_entity.pdbx_description
1 polymer ?
#
loop_
_entity_poly.entity_id
_entity_poly.type
_entity_poly.pdbx_seq_one_letter_code
_entity_poly.pdbx_strand_id
1 'polypeptide(L)'
;MSVLDRVLGNIYVGSVQPIIDHVPLKADYNITHILSVMKFQVLPEYLIRKSYTLKNIAINDDETTDILQYLDETNTFLDNCLFPDELEYDPKKVSFKKKPQKNGVYVHCHAGVSRSVTFIVAYLMYRYGLSLKSALYAVQRKHPGAQPNDNFMEQLQIYEAMGSCYVDSDFQGYKVWKLANSVKDDATKETILAQEDTFKHNDQKRLQEMTPEELAKVYAIRCKKCRQRLALSTSFIEHEPPSRESTEGHFIRRTAGGRRIVDIQQSQDMCSHYFVEPLNWMKDELQGKQELEGKFSCPNCSSKVGAYNWKGSRCSCGKWMVPAIYLQDAKVDKVNFSQKALPNIIGSELVK
;
A
#
# COMPACT_ATOMS: atom_id res chain seq x y z
N MET A 1 12.46 8.88 -34.67
CA MET A 1 12.23 8.61 -33.25
C MET A 1 12.49 7.14 -33.01
N SER A 2 13.22 6.77 -31.97
CA SER A 2 13.42 5.36 -31.62
C SER A 2 12.07 4.71 -31.32
N VAL A 3 11.86 3.49 -31.80
CA VAL A 3 10.61 2.74 -31.61
C VAL A 3 10.41 2.39 -30.13
N LEU A 4 11.53 2.28 -29.40
CA LEU A 4 11.61 2.06 -27.95
C LEU A 4 12.93 2.64 -27.41
N ASP A 5 12.95 3.07 -26.17
CA ASP A 5 14.10 3.72 -25.56
C ASP A 5 14.81 2.80 -24.55
N ARG A 6 16.14 2.74 -24.66
CA ARG A 6 17.00 1.99 -23.75
C ARG A 6 17.33 2.85 -22.52
N VAL A 7 16.84 2.46 -21.34
CA VAL A 7 16.99 3.24 -20.10
C VAL A 7 18.33 2.97 -19.43
N LEU A 8 18.56 1.72 -19.04
CA LEU A 8 19.77 1.29 -18.33
C LEU A 8 20.03 -0.20 -18.62
N GLY A 9 21.29 -0.55 -18.89
CA GLY A 9 21.63 -1.95 -19.21
C GLY A 9 20.79 -2.45 -20.38
N ASN A 10 20.05 -3.54 -20.18
CA ASN A 10 19.16 -4.14 -21.17
C ASN A 10 17.67 -3.91 -20.85
N ILE A 11 17.34 -2.82 -20.16
CA ILE A 11 15.96 -2.40 -19.86
C ILE A 11 15.52 -1.41 -20.94
N TYR A 12 14.40 -1.71 -21.56
CA TYR A 12 13.78 -0.89 -22.60
C TYR A 12 12.38 -0.46 -22.16
N VAL A 13 12.03 0.79 -22.47
CA VAL A 13 10.71 1.38 -22.19
C VAL A 13 10.05 1.87 -23.47
N GLY A 14 8.73 1.84 -23.49
CA GLY A 14 7.97 2.41 -24.61
C GLY A 14 6.47 2.16 -24.53
N SER A 15 5.81 2.38 -25.65
CA SER A 15 4.36 2.18 -25.83
C SER A 15 4.04 0.75 -26.27
N VAL A 16 2.75 0.45 -26.45
CA VAL A 16 2.30 -0.81 -27.03
C VAL A 16 2.59 -0.91 -28.53
N GLN A 17 2.92 0.20 -29.20
CA GLN A 17 3.04 0.28 -30.66
C GLN A 17 4.05 -0.73 -31.26
N PRO A 18 5.26 -0.93 -30.70
CA PRO A 18 6.20 -1.93 -31.21
C PRO A 18 5.65 -3.37 -31.22
N ILE A 19 4.73 -3.66 -30.29
CA ILE A 19 4.04 -4.96 -30.24
C ILE A 19 2.99 -5.03 -31.33
N ILE A 20 2.20 -3.98 -31.54
CA ILE A 20 1.18 -3.90 -32.60
C ILE A 20 1.84 -4.00 -33.98
N ASP A 21 2.97 -3.33 -34.18
CA ASP A 21 3.72 -3.31 -35.45
C ASP A 21 4.59 -4.56 -35.66
N HIS A 22 4.51 -5.54 -34.76
CA HIS A 22 5.26 -6.78 -34.82
C HIS A 22 6.78 -6.59 -34.95
N VAL A 23 7.34 -5.52 -34.36
CA VAL A 23 8.78 -5.26 -34.36
C VAL A 23 9.54 -6.51 -33.86
N PRO A 24 10.62 -6.92 -34.52
CA PRO A 24 11.38 -8.12 -34.14
C PRO A 24 12.26 -7.86 -32.90
N LEU A 25 11.63 -7.61 -31.76
CA LEU A 25 12.27 -7.19 -30.50
C LEU A 25 13.42 -8.13 -30.06
N LYS A 26 13.29 -9.43 -30.36
CA LYS A 26 14.34 -10.41 -30.01
C LYS A 26 15.56 -10.31 -30.92
N ALA A 27 15.34 -10.09 -32.22
CA ALA A 27 16.42 -10.01 -33.22
C ALA A 27 17.16 -8.68 -33.13
N ASP A 28 16.43 -7.57 -33.05
CA ASP A 28 17.00 -6.22 -33.15
C ASP A 28 17.54 -5.70 -31.82
N TYR A 29 16.90 -6.09 -30.70
CA TYR A 29 17.18 -5.52 -29.37
C TYR A 29 17.59 -6.57 -28.34
N ASN A 30 17.61 -7.85 -28.74
CA ASN A 30 17.87 -8.99 -27.83
C ASN A 30 16.90 -9.05 -26.63
N ILE A 31 15.67 -8.57 -26.83
CA ILE A 31 14.60 -8.61 -25.83
C ILE A 31 14.00 -10.00 -25.82
N THR A 32 14.04 -10.66 -24.66
CA THR A 32 13.48 -12.00 -24.43
C THR A 32 12.30 -11.97 -23.51
N HIS A 33 12.16 -10.92 -22.70
CA HIS A 33 11.09 -10.74 -21.72
C HIS A 33 10.29 -9.49 -22.02
N ILE A 34 8.98 -9.54 -21.78
CA ILE A 34 8.08 -8.41 -21.96
C ILE A 34 7.21 -8.29 -20.70
N LEU A 35 7.27 -7.13 -20.06
CA LEU A 35 6.37 -6.73 -19.00
C LEU A 35 5.35 -5.74 -19.56
N SER A 36 4.11 -6.19 -19.69
CA SER A 36 2.99 -5.39 -20.17
C SER A 36 2.20 -4.81 -18.98
N VAL A 37 2.17 -3.50 -18.87
CA VAL A 37 1.46 -2.81 -17.77
C VAL A 37 0.21 -2.14 -18.31
N MET A 38 -0.75 -2.96 -18.70
CA MET A 38 -2.03 -2.50 -19.23
C MET A 38 -3.07 -3.62 -19.28
N LYS A 39 -4.34 -3.27 -19.32
CA LYS A 39 -5.40 -4.24 -19.58
C LYS A 39 -5.39 -4.60 -21.06
N PHE A 40 -5.12 -5.87 -21.36
CA PHE A 40 -5.35 -6.46 -22.66
C PHE A 40 -6.68 -7.19 -22.67
N GLN A 41 -7.42 -7.08 -23.75
CA GLN A 41 -8.55 -7.99 -24.00
C GLN A 41 -8.06 -9.41 -24.30
N VAL A 42 -7.00 -9.53 -25.10
CA VAL A 42 -6.32 -10.78 -25.42
C VAL A 42 -4.84 -10.51 -25.63
N LEU A 43 -3.94 -11.31 -25.04
CA LEU A 43 -2.52 -11.24 -25.30
C LEU A 43 -2.25 -11.60 -26.78
N PRO A 44 -1.42 -10.83 -27.50
CA PRO A 44 -1.10 -11.12 -28.90
C PRO A 44 -0.47 -12.50 -29.06
N GLU A 45 -1.14 -13.39 -29.78
CA GLU A 45 -0.74 -14.81 -29.94
C GLU A 45 0.68 -14.98 -30.52
N TYR A 46 1.12 -14.04 -31.38
CA TYR A 46 2.46 -14.09 -31.96
C TYR A 46 3.58 -13.96 -30.93
N LEU A 47 3.36 -13.27 -29.80
CA LEU A 47 4.35 -13.15 -28.72
C LEU A 47 4.59 -14.51 -28.07
N ILE A 48 3.53 -15.30 -27.89
CA ILE A 48 3.62 -16.67 -27.38
C ILE A 48 4.35 -17.55 -28.39
N ARG A 49 3.98 -17.49 -29.67
CA ARG A 49 4.60 -18.26 -30.74
C ARG A 49 6.10 -17.95 -30.93
N LYS A 50 6.52 -16.70 -30.67
CA LYS A 50 7.95 -16.30 -30.75
C LYS A 50 8.75 -16.59 -29.48
N SER A 51 8.20 -17.29 -28.52
CA SER A 51 8.86 -17.70 -27.27
C SER A 51 9.41 -16.51 -26.46
N TYR A 52 8.63 -15.46 -26.29
CA TYR A 52 8.90 -14.44 -25.29
C TYR A 52 8.40 -14.90 -23.91
N THR A 53 9.13 -14.56 -22.87
CA THR A 53 8.64 -14.67 -21.50
C THR A 53 7.78 -13.45 -21.20
N LEU A 54 6.49 -13.67 -20.94
CA LEU A 54 5.50 -12.59 -20.79
C LEU A 54 5.02 -12.48 -19.35
N LYS A 55 4.92 -11.25 -18.86
CA LYS A 55 4.17 -10.91 -17.66
C LYS A 55 3.23 -9.75 -17.96
N ASN A 56 1.99 -9.87 -17.52
CA ASN A 56 0.99 -8.81 -17.68
C ASN A 56 0.47 -8.36 -16.33
N ILE A 57 0.55 -7.06 -16.07
CA ILE A 57 -0.07 -6.37 -14.93
C ILE A 57 -1.25 -5.58 -15.47
N ALA A 58 -2.46 -6.09 -15.24
CA ALA A 58 -3.69 -5.57 -15.83
C ALA A 58 -4.25 -4.38 -15.02
N ILE A 59 -3.59 -3.23 -15.09
CA ILE A 59 -3.96 -2.02 -14.36
C ILE A 59 -4.30 -0.85 -15.29
N ASN A 60 -5.04 0.11 -14.74
CA ASN A 60 -5.32 1.40 -15.36
C ASN A 60 -4.26 2.44 -15.00
N ASP A 61 -4.30 3.56 -15.72
CA ASP A 61 -3.52 4.77 -15.43
C ASP A 61 -4.48 5.81 -14.83
N ASP A 62 -4.80 5.63 -13.54
CA ASP A 62 -5.80 6.43 -12.85
C ASP A 62 -5.35 6.79 -11.42
N GLU A 63 -6.18 7.58 -10.74
CA GLU A 63 -5.88 8.11 -9.40
C GLU A 63 -6.15 7.12 -8.27
N THR A 64 -6.63 5.90 -8.56
CA THR A 64 -7.05 4.92 -7.54
C THR A 64 -6.32 3.60 -7.62
N THR A 65 -5.66 3.31 -8.74
CA THR A 65 -4.93 2.04 -8.92
C THR A 65 -3.79 1.90 -7.91
N ASP A 66 -3.81 0.80 -7.16
CA ASP A 66 -2.74 0.40 -6.24
C ASP A 66 -1.66 -0.38 -7.01
N ILE A 67 -0.47 0.22 -7.16
CA ILE A 67 0.67 -0.40 -7.84
C ILE A 67 1.59 -1.15 -6.88
N LEU A 68 1.61 -0.77 -5.58
CA LEU A 68 2.52 -1.35 -4.61
C LEU A 68 2.37 -2.86 -4.52
N GLN A 69 1.14 -3.37 -4.57
CA GLN A 69 0.85 -4.80 -4.53
C GLN A 69 1.54 -5.63 -5.63
N TYR A 70 2.01 -4.99 -6.71
CA TYR A 70 2.64 -5.67 -7.85
C TYR A 70 4.16 -5.51 -7.89
N LEU A 71 4.76 -4.64 -7.03
CA LEU A 71 6.19 -4.31 -7.17
C LEU A 71 7.09 -5.50 -6.89
N ASP A 72 6.82 -6.31 -5.87
CA ASP A 72 7.67 -7.44 -5.51
C ASP A 72 7.72 -8.49 -6.62
N GLU A 73 6.55 -8.83 -7.19
CA GLU A 73 6.48 -9.79 -8.29
C GLU A 73 7.09 -9.27 -9.60
N THR A 74 6.97 -7.95 -9.86
CA THR A 74 7.56 -7.34 -11.06
C THR A 74 9.06 -7.17 -10.93
N ASN A 75 9.56 -6.79 -9.76
CA ASN A 75 10.98 -6.74 -9.46
C ASN A 75 11.63 -8.11 -9.63
N THR A 76 11.01 -9.16 -9.11
CA THR A 76 11.45 -10.55 -9.29
C THR A 76 11.47 -10.95 -10.76
N PHE A 77 10.45 -10.59 -11.52
CA PHE A 77 10.41 -10.87 -12.97
C PHE A 77 11.55 -10.18 -13.73
N LEU A 78 11.84 -8.93 -13.40
CA LEU A 78 12.93 -8.17 -14.02
C LEU A 78 14.29 -8.72 -13.62
N ASP A 79 14.50 -9.09 -12.36
CA ASP A 79 15.75 -9.70 -11.90
C ASP A 79 16.00 -11.04 -12.56
N ASN A 80 15.01 -11.91 -12.66
CA ASN A 80 15.13 -13.21 -13.34
C ASN A 80 15.51 -13.07 -14.81
N CYS A 81 15.09 -11.99 -15.48
CA CYS A 81 15.51 -11.68 -16.84
C CYS A 81 16.95 -11.19 -16.91
N LEU A 82 17.29 -10.20 -16.07
CA LEU A 82 18.53 -9.44 -16.18
C LEU A 82 19.70 -10.12 -15.47
N PHE A 83 19.41 -10.91 -14.42
CA PHE A 83 20.40 -11.55 -13.53
C PHE A 83 20.05 -13.01 -13.23
N PRO A 84 19.82 -13.88 -14.24
CA PRO A 84 19.30 -15.24 -14.05
C PRO A 84 20.21 -16.16 -13.22
N ASP A 85 21.49 -15.83 -13.10
CA ASP A 85 22.46 -16.63 -12.33
C ASP A 85 22.52 -16.21 -10.84
N GLU A 86 21.78 -15.20 -10.43
CA GLU A 86 21.66 -14.80 -9.02
C GLU A 86 20.46 -15.51 -8.41
N LEU A 87 20.71 -16.58 -7.63
CA LEU A 87 19.66 -17.39 -7.00
C LEU A 87 18.89 -16.62 -5.92
N GLU A 88 19.52 -15.65 -5.25
CA GLU A 88 18.89 -14.77 -4.27
C GLU A 88 19.52 -13.38 -4.34
N TYR A 89 18.70 -12.39 -4.64
CA TYR A 89 19.12 -10.99 -4.53
C TYR A 89 18.79 -10.49 -3.11
N ASP A 90 19.83 -10.07 -2.38
CA ASP A 90 19.68 -9.38 -1.09
C ASP A 90 19.78 -7.85 -1.34
N PRO A 91 18.67 -7.11 -1.30
CA PRO A 91 18.68 -5.66 -1.55
C PRO A 91 19.49 -4.87 -0.52
N LYS A 92 19.80 -5.47 0.66
CA LYS A 92 20.67 -4.87 1.68
C LYS A 92 22.16 -5.00 1.34
N LYS A 93 22.52 -5.86 0.37
CA LYS A 93 23.90 -6.11 -0.08
C LYS A 93 24.11 -5.62 -1.51
N VAL A 94 23.74 -4.38 -1.81
CA VAL A 94 23.86 -3.79 -3.15
C VAL A 94 25.28 -3.99 -3.69
N SER A 95 25.40 -4.83 -4.72
CA SER A 95 26.65 -5.04 -5.44
C SER A 95 26.56 -4.46 -6.85
N PHE A 96 27.14 -3.28 -7.05
CA PHE A 96 27.19 -2.61 -8.35
C PHE A 96 28.08 -3.33 -9.39
N LYS A 97 28.67 -4.49 -9.05
CA LYS A 97 29.77 -5.10 -9.84
C LYS A 97 29.33 -6.11 -10.90
N LYS A 98 28.08 -6.57 -10.90
CA LYS A 98 27.62 -7.52 -11.91
C LYS A 98 27.01 -6.82 -13.11
N LYS A 99 27.57 -7.08 -14.29
CA LYS A 99 26.99 -6.63 -15.56
C LYS A 99 25.71 -7.43 -15.81
N PRO A 100 24.60 -6.78 -16.25
CA PRO A 100 23.42 -7.49 -16.69
C PRO A 100 23.81 -8.49 -17.80
N GLN A 101 23.17 -9.64 -17.79
CA GLN A 101 23.40 -10.67 -18.78
C GLN A 101 22.83 -10.28 -20.16
N LYS A 102 22.99 -11.19 -21.13
CA LYS A 102 22.63 -10.97 -22.55
C LYS A 102 21.14 -10.70 -22.78
N ASN A 103 20.25 -11.10 -21.88
CA ASN A 103 18.80 -10.94 -22.03
C ASN A 103 18.37 -9.50 -21.84
N GLY A 104 17.40 -9.07 -22.65
CA GLY A 104 16.75 -7.77 -22.54
C GLY A 104 15.27 -7.89 -22.13
N VAL A 105 14.80 -6.87 -21.44
CA VAL A 105 13.39 -6.75 -21.07
C VAL A 105 12.78 -5.48 -21.66
N TYR A 106 11.58 -5.63 -22.22
CA TYR A 106 10.75 -4.53 -22.66
C TYR A 106 9.61 -4.31 -21.69
N VAL A 107 9.57 -3.15 -21.08
CA VAL A 107 8.50 -2.72 -20.18
C VAL A 107 7.65 -1.69 -20.89
N HIS A 108 6.39 -2.00 -21.15
CA HIS A 108 5.53 -1.12 -21.88
C HIS A 108 4.15 -0.97 -21.23
N CYS A 109 3.50 0.13 -21.53
CA CYS A 109 2.08 0.35 -21.30
C CYS A 109 1.41 0.81 -22.60
N HIS A 110 0.29 1.51 -22.53
CA HIS A 110 -0.37 2.02 -23.74
C HIS A 110 0.50 3.09 -24.43
N ALA A 111 0.84 4.16 -23.73
CA ALA A 111 1.59 5.30 -24.26
C ALA A 111 3.11 5.26 -23.97
N GLY A 112 3.54 4.48 -23.01
CA GLY A 112 4.94 4.45 -22.58
C GLY A 112 5.31 5.59 -21.61
N VAL A 113 4.36 6.33 -21.06
CA VAL A 113 4.60 7.59 -20.33
C VAL A 113 4.54 7.42 -18.83
N SER A 114 3.52 6.73 -18.30
CA SER A 114 3.25 6.65 -16.84
C SER A 114 3.44 5.23 -16.29
N ARG A 115 2.54 4.28 -16.55
CA ARG A 115 2.56 2.93 -15.96
C ARG A 115 3.89 2.19 -16.13
N SER A 116 4.38 2.05 -17.36
CA SER A 116 5.65 1.35 -17.64
C SER A 116 6.85 2.04 -16.98
N VAL A 117 6.85 3.36 -17.00
CA VAL A 117 7.89 4.18 -16.34
C VAL A 117 7.90 3.94 -14.84
N THR A 118 6.73 3.89 -14.22
CA THR A 118 6.58 3.65 -12.77
C THR A 118 7.25 2.36 -12.32
N PHE A 119 7.00 1.25 -13.03
CA PHE A 119 7.61 -0.04 -12.70
C PHE A 119 9.12 -0.07 -12.94
N ILE A 120 9.62 0.65 -13.96
CA ILE A 120 11.07 0.79 -14.16
C ILE A 120 11.70 1.63 -13.05
N VAL A 121 11.08 2.74 -12.66
CA VAL A 121 11.57 3.58 -11.55
C VAL A 121 11.62 2.77 -10.26
N ALA A 122 10.55 2.04 -9.92
CA ALA A 122 10.53 1.16 -8.76
C ALA A 122 11.63 0.10 -8.80
N TYR A 123 11.88 -0.52 -9.96
CA TYR A 123 12.95 -1.48 -10.13
C TYR A 123 14.34 -0.87 -9.96
N LEU A 124 14.57 0.34 -10.47
CA LEU A 124 15.84 1.04 -10.27
C LEU A 124 16.08 1.40 -8.80
N MET A 125 15.03 1.75 -8.07
CA MET A 125 15.09 1.96 -6.62
C MET A 125 15.44 0.65 -5.91
N TYR A 126 14.75 -0.43 -6.22
CA TYR A 126 14.96 -1.76 -5.66
C TYR A 126 16.37 -2.29 -5.94
N ARG A 127 16.74 -2.37 -7.19
CA ARG A 127 17.97 -3.07 -7.62
C ARG A 127 19.24 -2.28 -7.38
N TYR A 128 19.19 -0.96 -7.55
CA TYR A 128 20.37 -0.10 -7.49
C TYR A 128 20.37 0.84 -6.27
N GLY A 129 19.39 0.75 -5.38
CA GLY A 129 19.29 1.60 -4.19
C GLY A 129 19.20 3.09 -4.53
N LEU A 130 18.65 3.43 -5.70
CA LEU A 130 18.50 4.82 -6.11
C LEU A 130 17.32 5.46 -5.35
N SER A 131 17.47 6.74 -4.99
CA SER A 131 16.33 7.52 -4.56
C SER A 131 15.31 7.67 -5.70
N LEU A 132 14.05 7.87 -5.37
CA LEU A 132 12.98 8.11 -6.34
C LEU A 132 13.37 9.18 -7.36
N LYS A 133 13.89 10.32 -6.86
CA LYS A 133 14.35 11.42 -7.72
C LYS A 133 15.45 10.99 -8.68
N SER A 134 16.42 10.22 -8.20
CA SER A 134 17.54 9.74 -9.02
C SER A 134 17.11 8.69 -10.03
N ALA A 135 16.23 7.77 -9.65
CA ALA A 135 15.68 6.75 -10.52
C ALA A 135 14.82 7.35 -11.64
N LEU A 136 13.91 8.27 -11.30
CA LEU A 136 13.09 8.98 -12.29
C LEU A 136 13.96 9.79 -13.26
N TYR A 137 14.96 10.52 -12.76
CA TYR A 137 15.90 11.27 -13.60
C TYR A 137 16.69 10.36 -14.54
N ALA A 138 17.13 9.18 -14.08
CA ALA A 138 17.83 8.21 -14.92
C ALA A 138 16.95 7.73 -16.09
N VAL A 139 15.66 7.52 -15.85
CA VAL A 139 14.69 7.18 -16.91
C VAL A 139 14.49 8.37 -17.85
N GLN A 140 14.20 9.56 -17.33
CA GLN A 140 13.92 10.76 -18.12
C GLN A 140 15.07 11.17 -19.05
N ARG A 141 16.31 10.93 -18.64
CA ARG A 141 17.49 11.18 -19.52
C ARG A 141 17.46 10.41 -20.82
N LYS A 142 16.82 9.24 -20.85
CA LYS A 142 16.75 8.36 -22.01
C LYS A 142 15.37 8.35 -22.66
N HIS A 143 14.36 8.61 -21.88
CA HIS A 143 12.96 8.67 -22.26
C HIS A 143 12.33 9.98 -21.74
N PRO A 144 12.53 11.12 -22.44
CA PRO A 144 12.13 12.45 -21.96
C PRO A 144 10.65 12.60 -21.66
N GLY A 145 9.78 11.77 -22.29
CA GLY A 145 8.34 11.72 -22.02
C GLY A 145 7.95 10.99 -20.74
N ALA A 146 8.90 10.48 -19.96
CA ALA A 146 8.62 9.74 -18.74
C ALA A 146 7.99 10.62 -17.66
N GLN A 147 6.73 10.35 -17.34
CA GLN A 147 5.93 11.09 -16.36
C GLN A 147 4.89 10.17 -15.71
N PRO A 148 5.23 9.48 -14.61
CA PRO A 148 4.23 8.79 -13.80
C PRO A 148 3.15 9.76 -13.35
N ASN A 149 1.89 9.29 -13.25
CA ASN A 149 0.81 10.10 -12.69
C ASN A 149 1.04 10.38 -11.19
N ASP A 150 0.31 11.36 -10.65
CA ASP A 150 0.51 11.81 -9.25
C ASP A 150 0.25 10.70 -8.23
N ASN A 151 -0.75 9.85 -8.47
CA ASN A 151 -1.05 8.70 -7.61
C ASN A 151 0.12 7.68 -7.59
N PHE A 152 0.73 7.41 -8.73
CA PHE A 152 1.89 6.52 -8.81
C PHE A 152 3.13 7.15 -8.18
N MET A 153 3.30 8.46 -8.33
CA MET A 153 4.39 9.19 -7.67
C MET A 153 4.26 9.14 -6.14
N GLU A 154 3.05 9.30 -5.59
CA GLU A 154 2.79 9.15 -4.16
C GLU A 154 3.14 7.75 -3.66
N GLN A 155 2.74 6.71 -4.39
CA GLN A 155 3.05 5.32 -4.05
C GLN A 155 4.55 5.01 -4.16
N LEU A 156 5.25 5.57 -5.13
CA LEU A 156 6.72 5.46 -5.22
C LEU A 156 7.43 6.14 -4.04
N GLN A 157 6.90 7.26 -3.52
CA GLN A 157 7.40 7.89 -2.29
C GLN A 157 7.19 6.98 -1.08
N ILE A 158 6.03 6.33 -0.98
CA ILE A 158 5.75 5.35 0.07
C ILE A 158 6.72 4.17 -0.05
N TYR A 159 6.98 3.68 -1.25
CA TYR A 159 7.95 2.61 -1.51
C TYR A 159 9.38 3.01 -1.12
N GLU A 160 9.78 4.25 -1.42
CA GLU A 160 11.07 4.80 -0.96
C GLU A 160 11.16 4.81 0.57
N ALA A 161 10.10 5.26 1.26
CA ALA A 161 10.04 5.28 2.73
C ALA A 161 10.09 3.88 3.36
N MET A 162 9.64 2.83 2.65
CA MET A 162 9.81 1.42 3.04
C MET A 162 11.25 0.92 2.85
N GLY A 163 12.14 1.71 2.23
CA GLY A 163 13.51 1.33 1.89
C GLY A 163 13.66 0.64 0.53
N SER A 164 12.62 0.59 -0.29
CA SER A 164 12.59 0.07 -1.67
C SER A 164 13.08 -1.38 -1.83
N CYS A 165 12.98 -2.20 -0.79
CA CYS A 165 13.45 -3.59 -0.80
C CYS A 165 12.32 -4.59 -1.06
N TYR A 166 11.24 -4.43 -0.35
CA TYR A 166 10.00 -5.20 -0.45
C TYR A 166 8.82 -4.32 -0.03
N VAL A 167 7.62 -4.72 -0.39
CA VAL A 167 6.41 -3.99 -0.02
C VAL A 167 5.88 -4.52 1.31
N ASP A 168 6.00 -3.71 2.34
CA ASP A 168 5.44 -4.00 3.66
C ASP A 168 3.98 -3.53 3.72
N SER A 169 3.05 -4.48 3.76
CA SER A 169 1.62 -4.19 3.88
C SER A 169 1.25 -3.54 5.22
N ASP A 170 2.11 -3.67 6.23
CA ASP A 170 1.93 -3.11 7.56
C ASP A 170 2.56 -1.73 7.72
N PHE A 171 3.30 -1.26 6.72
CA PHE A 171 3.86 0.09 6.72
C PHE A 171 2.77 1.15 6.85
N GLN A 172 2.90 2.03 7.84
CA GLN A 172 1.88 3.01 8.19
C GLN A 172 1.48 3.93 7.02
N GLY A 173 2.46 4.40 6.25
CA GLY A 173 2.20 5.22 5.07
C GLY A 173 1.31 4.52 4.04
N TYR A 174 1.51 3.22 3.83
CA TYR A 174 0.71 2.44 2.90
C TYR A 174 -0.71 2.19 3.43
N LYS A 175 -0.86 1.91 4.72
CA LYS A 175 -2.19 1.79 5.37
C LYS A 175 -3.00 3.08 5.24
N VAL A 176 -2.37 4.22 5.52
CA VAL A 176 -3.00 5.54 5.39
C VAL A 176 -3.40 5.80 3.94
N TRP A 177 -2.49 5.53 2.98
CA TRP A 177 -2.77 5.70 1.56
C TRP A 177 -3.93 4.80 1.09
N LYS A 178 -3.93 3.51 1.43
CA LYS A 178 -5.03 2.58 1.11
C LYS A 178 -6.36 3.08 1.63
N LEU A 179 -6.38 3.49 2.89
CA LEU A 179 -7.60 3.99 3.52
C LEU A 179 -8.08 5.29 2.86
N ALA A 180 -7.19 6.23 2.57
CA ALA A 180 -7.53 7.47 1.87
C ALA A 180 -8.02 7.20 0.44
N ASN A 181 -7.37 6.27 -0.26
CA ASN A 181 -7.71 5.89 -1.63
C ASN A 181 -9.10 5.24 -1.71
N SER A 182 -9.53 4.52 -0.66
CA SER A 182 -10.87 3.89 -0.59
C SER A 182 -12.04 4.86 -0.64
N VAL A 183 -11.80 6.16 -0.56
CA VAL A 183 -12.84 7.22 -0.49
C VAL A 183 -12.84 8.11 -1.72
N LYS A 184 -11.80 8.05 -2.58
CA LYS A 184 -11.66 8.94 -3.74
C LYS A 184 -12.76 8.74 -4.79
N ASP A 185 -13.33 7.54 -4.87
CA ASP A 185 -14.38 7.21 -5.83
C ASP A 185 -15.49 6.40 -5.14
N ASP A 186 -16.74 6.84 -5.23
CA ASP A 186 -17.89 6.12 -4.65
C ASP A 186 -18.02 4.70 -5.23
N ALA A 187 -17.74 4.51 -6.52
CA ALA A 187 -17.71 3.18 -7.14
C ALA A 187 -16.54 2.33 -6.61
N THR A 188 -15.39 2.95 -6.35
CA THR A 188 -14.21 2.28 -5.75
C THR A 188 -14.47 1.93 -4.29
N LYS A 189 -15.19 2.76 -3.55
CA LYS A 189 -15.60 2.49 -2.16
C LYS A 189 -16.41 1.20 -2.07
N GLU A 190 -17.45 1.05 -2.90
CA GLU A 190 -18.25 -0.18 -2.96
C GLU A 190 -17.39 -1.37 -3.39
N THR A 191 -16.51 -1.20 -4.37
CA THR A 191 -15.64 -2.25 -4.89
C THR A 191 -14.59 -2.68 -3.86
N ILE A 192 -13.94 -1.74 -3.15
CA ILE A 192 -12.93 -2.04 -2.12
C ILE A 192 -13.61 -2.66 -0.89
N LEU A 193 -14.74 -2.13 -0.46
CA LEU A 193 -15.50 -2.70 0.65
C LEU A 193 -16.15 -4.05 0.28
N ALA A 194 -16.38 -4.32 -1.02
CA ALA A 194 -16.84 -5.60 -1.51
C ALA A 194 -15.73 -6.66 -1.60
N GLN A 195 -14.46 -6.24 -1.68
CA GLN A 195 -13.34 -7.19 -1.63
C GLN A 195 -13.30 -7.84 -0.25
N GLU A 196 -13.53 -9.15 -0.23
CA GLU A 196 -13.47 -9.93 1.01
C GLU A 196 -12.14 -9.74 1.77
N ASP A 197 -11.05 -9.48 1.05
CA ASP A 197 -9.71 -9.28 1.62
C ASP A 197 -9.55 -7.98 2.41
N THR A 198 -10.38 -6.95 2.14
CA THR A 198 -10.36 -5.69 2.90
C THR A 198 -10.69 -5.90 4.38
N PHE A 199 -11.54 -6.87 4.69
CA PHE A 199 -11.98 -7.19 6.06
C PHE A 199 -11.31 -8.44 6.62
N LYS A 200 -10.50 -9.12 5.83
CA LYS A 200 -9.75 -10.31 6.28
C LYS A 200 -8.50 -9.87 7.04
N HIS A 201 -8.70 -9.50 8.30
CA HIS A 201 -7.56 -9.44 9.21
C HIS A 201 -7.06 -10.84 9.51
N ASN A 202 -6.01 -11.20 8.81
CA ASN A 202 -5.26 -12.40 9.13
C ASN A 202 -4.32 -12.12 10.32
N ASP A 203 -4.91 -11.60 11.44
CA ASP A 203 -4.18 -11.37 12.69
C ASP A 203 -3.38 -12.61 13.10
N GLN A 204 -3.92 -13.82 12.84
CA GLN A 204 -3.24 -15.06 13.15
C GLN A 204 -1.99 -15.26 12.29
N LYS A 205 -2.05 -15.00 10.99
CA LYS A 205 -0.91 -15.12 10.09
C LYS A 205 0.16 -14.09 10.46
N ARG A 206 -0.23 -12.83 10.66
CA ARG A 206 0.67 -11.75 11.07
C ARG A 206 1.37 -12.07 12.41
N LEU A 207 0.62 -12.56 13.41
CA LEU A 207 1.19 -12.94 14.70
C LEU A 207 2.14 -14.16 14.61
N GLN A 208 1.93 -15.06 13.66
CA GLN A 208 2.82 -16.22 13.45
C GLN A 208 4.13 -15.83 12.75
N GLU A 209 4.12 -14.79 11.95
CA GLU A 209 5.29 -14.27 11.23
C GLU A 209 6.16 -13.33 12.08
N MET A 210 5.63 -12.84 13.22
CA MET A 210 6.32 -11.94 14.14
C MET A 210 7.36 -12.64 15.01
N THR A 211 8.47 -11.95 15.24
CA THR A 211 9.48 -12.38 16.21
C THR A 211 8.94 -12.28 17.65
N PRO A 212 9.53 -13.03 18.62
CA PRO A 212 9.13 -12.94 20.03
C PRO A 212 9.23 -11.51 20.60
N GLU A 213 10.17 -10.72 20.12
CA GLU A 213 10.37 -9.32 20.55
C GLU A 213 9.27 -8.40 20.02
N GLU A 214 8.82 -8.62 18.81
CA GLU A 214 7.69 -7.90 18.20
C GLU A 214 6.38 -8.29 18.85
N LEU A 215 6.15 -9.60 19.08
CA LEU A 215 4.98 -10.10 19.79
C LEU A 215 4.83 -9.51 21.20
N ALA A 216 5.95 -9.27 21.88
CA ALA A 216 5.94 -8.65 23.22
C ALA A 216 5.42 -7.20 23.22
N LYS A 217 5.48 -6.52 22.07
CA LYS A 217 4.98 -5.15 21.87
C LYS A 217 3.52 -5.10 21.48
N VAL A 218 2.93 -6.23 21.04
CA VAL A 218 1.53 -6.30 20.64
C VAL A 218 0.62 -6.12 21.85
N TYR A 219 -0.38 -5.28 21.71
CA TYR A 219 -1.44 -5.11 22.69
C TYR A 219 -2.82 -5.23 22.04
N ALA A 220 -3.81 -5.57 22.86
CA ALA A 220 -5.19 -5.68 22.44
C ALA A 220 -6.02 -4.54 23.00
N ILE A 221 -6.98 -4.08 22.21
CA ILE A 221 -8.04 -3.19 22.65
C ILE A 221 -9.29 -4.01 22.94
N ARG A 222 -9.86 -3.82 24.12
CA ARG A 222 -11.07 -4.51 24.59
C ARG A 222 -12.17 -3.54 24.94
N CYS A 223 -13.42 -3.97 24.74
CA CYS A 223 -14.58 -3.22 25.20
C CYS A 223 -14.53 -3.03 26.72
N LYS A 224 -14.66 -1.80 27.19
CA LYS A 224 -14.59 -1.47 28.63
C LYS A 224 -15.70 -2.13 29.44
N LYS A 225 -16.90 -2.36 28.80
CA LYS A 225 -18.07 -2.93 29.46
C LYS A 225 -18.02 -4.46 29.59
N CYS A 226 -17.68 -5.18 28.52
CA CYS A 226 -17.78 -6.64 28.50
C CYS A 226 -16.45 -7.36 28.26
N ARG A 227 -15.34 -6.62 28.12
CA ARG A 227 -13.99 -7.14 27.88
C ARG A 227 -13.80 -7.87 26.56
N GLN A 228 -14.80 -7.85 25.66
CA GLN A 228 -14.65 -8.40 24.32
C GLN A 228 -13.44 -7.73 23.61
N ARG A 229 -12.58 -8.53 22.99
CA ARG A 229 -11.49 -8.03 22.16
C ARG A 229 -12.08 -7.40 20.90
N LEU A 230 -11.67 -6.19 20.57
CA LEU A 230 -12.15 -5.42 19.43
C LEU A 230 -11.09 -5.28 18.33
N ALA A 231 -9.82 -5.08 18.70
CA ALA A 231 -8.72 -4.89 17.77
C ALA A 231 -7.38 -5.32 18.41
N LEU A 232 -6.39 -5.59 17.57
CA LEU A 232 -4.98 -5.68 17.96
C LEU A 232 -4.22 -4.46 17.48
N SER A 233 -3.08 -4.15 18.11
CA SER A 233 -2.24 -3.02 17.71
C SER A 233 -1.70 -3.13 16.28
N THR A 234 -1.61 -4.34 15.73
CA THR A 234 -1.24 -4.62 14.33
C THR A 234 -2.22 -3.99 13.31
N SER A 235 -3.48 -3.80 13.73
CA SER A 235 -4.53 -3.19 12.90
C SER A 235 -4.65 -1.68 13.06
N PHE A 236 -3.75 -1.05 13.84
CA PHE A 236 -3.82 0.37 14.09
C PHE A 236 -3.16 1.16 12.97
N ILE A 237 -3.77 2.31 12.70
CA ILE A 237 -3.21 3.36 11.86
C ILE A 237 -2.65 4.41 12.82
N GLU A 238 -1.34 4.36 13.00
CA GLU A 238 -0.65 5.32 13.86
C GLU A 238 -0.73 6.72 13.26
N HIS A 239 -0.80 7.71 14.13
CA HIS A 239 -0.80 9.12 13.73
C HIS A 239 -0.02 9.94 14.73
N GLU A 240 0.70 10.91 14.21
CA GLU A 240 1.43 11.88 15.02
C GLU A 240 0.65 13.19 15.14
N PRO A 241 0.78 13.90 16.27
CA PRO A 241 0.25 15.24 16.39
C PRO A 241 0.83 16.14 15.29
N PRO A 242 0.02 17.02 14.68
CA PRO A 242 0.50 17.91 13.63
C PRO A 242 1.57 18.86 14.16
N SER A 243 2.52 19.24 13.28
CA SER A 243 3.56 20.22 13.63
C SER A 243 2.95 21.59 13.92
N ARG A 244 3.65 22.39 14.72
CA ARG A 244 3.23 23.77 15.09
C ARG A 244 3.03 24.69 13.88
N GLU A 245 3.75 24.45 12.80
CA GLU A 245 3.74 25.26 11.59
C GLU A 245 2.64 24.86 10.60
N SER A 246 2.00 23.71 10.82
CA SER A 246 0.92 23.23 9.95
C SER A 246 -0.40 23.92 10.27
N THR A 247 -1.27 24.04 9.27
CA THR A 247 -2.65 24.53 9.46
C THR A 247 -3.45 23.67 10.44
N GLU A 248 -3.17 22.38 10.51
CA GLU A 248 -3.75 21.46 11.49
C GLU A 248 -3.25 21.77 12.92
N GLY A 249 -1.99 22.21 13.06
CA GLY A 249 -1.35 22.55 14.34
C GLY A 249 -1.90 23.81 15.01
N HIS A 250 -2.59 24.68 14.28
CA HIS A 250 -3.25 25.87 14.81
C HIS A 250 -4.66 25.60 15.37
N PHE A 251 -5.07 24.32 15.41
CA PHE A 251 -6.38 23.96 15.92
C PHE A 251 -6.48 24.14 17.44
N ILE A 252 -7.50 24.91 17.86
CA ILE A 252 -7.82 25.16 19.25
C ILE A 252 -9.15 24.47 19.58
N ARG A 253 -9.17 23.66 20.64
CA ARG A 253 -10.42 23.01 21.09
C ARG A 253 -10.94 23.65 22.38
N ARG A 254 -12.26 23.63 22.54
CA ARG A 254 -12.89 23.90 23.82
C ARG A 254 -12.95 22.62 24.65
N THR A 255 -12.62 22.69 25.94
CA THR A 255 -12.85 21.57 26.85
C THR A 255 -14.36 21.33 27.02
N ALA A 256 -14.77 20.05 27.07
CA ALA A 256 -16.17 19.71 27.29
C ALA A 256 -16.67 20.32 28.62
N GLY A 257 -17.69 21.19 28.56
CA GLY A 257 -18.27 21.87 29.71
C GLY A 257 -17.46 23.04 30.27
N GLY A 258 -16.33 23.44 29.63
CA GLY A 258 -15.42 24.44 30.15
C GLY A 258 -15.33 25.74 29.34
N ARG A 259 -15.03 26.81 30.05
CA ARG A 259 -14.62 28.11 29.46
C ARG A 259 -13.16 28.11 29.01
N ARG A 260 -12.42 27.01 29.24
CA ARG A 260 -10.99 26.92 28.98
C ARG A 260 -10.73 26.46 27.54
N ILE A 261 -9.96 27.23 26.84
CA ILE A 261 -9.41 26.90 25.53
C ILE A 261 -8.10 26.14 25.78
N VAL A 262 -7.97 24.96 25.22
CA VAL A 262 -6.75 24.12 25.34
C VAL A 262 -6.05 24.13 23.99
N ASP A 263 -4.79 24.53 24.00
CA ASP A 263 -3.91 24.42 22.85
C ASP A 263 -3.56 22.93 22.60
N ILE A 264 -3.36 22.55 21.35
CA ILE A 264 -2.94 21.21 20.93
C ILE A 264 -1.70 20.75 21.70
N GLN A 265 -0.77 21.66 21.99
CA GLN A 265 0.46 21.36 22.72
C GLN A 265 0.23 20.78 24.12
N GLN A 266 -0.87 21.13 24.77
CA GLN A 266 -1.27 20.58 26.08
C GLN A 266 -2.02 19.25 25.96
N SER A 267 -2.35 18.81 24.76
CA SER A 267 -3.10 17.58 24.48
C SER A 267 -2.31 16.54 23.68
N GLN A 268 -1.01 16.76 23.45
CA GLN A 268 -0.17 15.87 22.65
C GLN A 268 -0.10 14.43 23.18
N ASP A 269 -0.23 14.24 24.48
CA ASP A 269 -0.15 12.90 25.12
C ASP A 269 -1.52 12.20 25.26
N MET A 270 -2.61 12.78 24.75
CA MET A 270 -3.95 12.26 24.97
C MET A 270 -4.74 12.11 23.68
N CYS A 271 -4.38 11.14 22.86
CA CYS A 271 -5.20 10.77 21.70
C CYS A 271 -6.53 10.14 22.18
N SER A 272 -7.65 10.70 21.72
CA SER A 272 -9.00 10.21 22.03
C SER A 272 -9.48 9.11 21.07
N HIS A 273 -8.73 8.86 20.00
CA HIS A 273 -9.09 7.95 18.94
C HIS A 273 -7.95 6.97 18.65
N TYR A 274 -8.29 5.68 18.60
CA TYR A 274 -7.47 4.65 17.99
C TYR A 274 -7.99 4.44 16.57
N PHE A 275 -7.32 5.01 15.58
CA PHE A 275 -7.66 4.77 14.17
C PHE A 275 -7.26 3.36 13.80
N VAL A 276 -8.14 2.68 13.08
CA VAL A 276 -7.95 1.26 12.73
C VAL A 276 -8.31 1.02 11.28
N GLU A 277 -7.71 -0.01 10.69
CA GLU A 277 -8.16 -0.56 9.43
C GLU A 277 -9.59 -1.15 9.59
N PRO A 278 -10.36 -1.29 8.51
CA PRO A 278 -11.65 -1.96 8.56
C PRO A 278 -11.54 -3.37 9.15
N LEU A 279 -12.23 -3.66 10.26
CA LEU A 279 -12.21 -4.95 10.93
C LEU A 279 -13.44 -5.78 10.55
N ASN A 280 -13.32 -7.11 10.55
CA ASN A 280 -14.41 -8.01 10.15
C ASN A 280 -15.76 -7.72 10.84
N TRP A 281 -15.72 -7.46 12.13
CA TRP A 281 -16.93 -7.16 12.90
C TRP A 281 -17.55 -5.78 12.58
N MET A 282 -16.85 -4.92 11.85
CA MET A 282 -17.35 -3.62 11.39
C MET A 282 -18.03 -3.70 10.02
N LYS A 283 -17.97 -4.86 9.36
CA LYS A 283 -18.40 -5.08 7.97
C LYS A 283 -19.83 -4.63 7.75
N ASP A 284 -20.76 -5.06 8.59
CA ASP A 284 -22.18 -4.75 8.44
C ASP A 284 -22.51 -3.24 8.57
N GLU A 285 -21.67 -2.50 9.30
CA GLU A 285 -21.82 -1.05 9.42
C GLU A 285 -21.15 -0.28 8.27
N LEU A 286 -20.08 -0.80 7.72
CA LEU A 286 -19.31 -0.16 6.66
C LEU A 286 -19.85 -0.51 5.26
N GLN A 287 -20.33 -1.75 5.06
CA GLN A 287 -20.94 -2.21 3.82
C GLN A 287 -22.47 -2.01 3.87
N GLY A 288 -23.05 -1.61 2.77
CA GLY A 288 -24.51 -1.54 2.63
C GLY A 288 -25.19 -0.31 3.22
N LYS A 289 -24.46 0.59 3.87
CA LYS A 289 -25.00 1.87 4.32
C LYS A 289 -24.43 3.00 3.47
N GLN A 290 -25.32 3.79 2.86
CA GLN A 290 -24.93 5.00 2.10
C GLN A 290 -24.53 6.17 3.01
N GLU A 291 -24.62 5.99 4.33
CA GLU A 291 -24.34 7.03 5.30
C GLU A 291 -22.86 7.38 5.32
N LEU A 292 -22.57 8.68 5.32
CA LEU A 292 -21.19 9.21 5.35
C LEU A 292 -20.55 9.08 6.73
N GLU A 293 -21.32 8.82 7.78
CA GLU A 293 -20.86 8.61 9.14
C GLU A 293 -21.75 7.63 9.89
N GLY A 294 -21.19 6.92 10.85
CA GLY A 294 -21.93 5.96 11.67
C GLY A 294 -21.21 5.61 12.96
N LYS A 295 -21.83 4.75 13.75
CA LYS A 295 -21.34 4.35 15.07
C LYS A 295 -21.04 2.87 15.08
N PHE A 296 -19.95 2.49 15.71
CA PHE A 296 -19.66 1.08 15.98
C PHE A 296 -20.14 0.66 17.36
N SER A 297 -20.88 -0.43 17.37
CA SER A 297 -21.32 -1.10 18.60
C SER A 297 -20.48 -2.35 18.85
N CYS A 298 -20.19 -2.64 20.11
CA CYS A 298 -19.47 -3.86 20.48
C CYS A 298 -20.26 -5.09 20.03
N PRO A 299 -19.65 -6.06 19.34
CA PRO A 299 -20.34 -7.24 18.82
C PRO A 299 -20.95 -8.13 19.92
N ASN A 300 -20.43 -8.05 21.16
CA ASN A 300 -20.93 -8.86 22.26
C ASN A 300 -22.00 -8.14 23.12
N CYS A 301 -21.82 -6.87 23.44
CA CYS A 301 -22.72 -6.17 24.41
C CYS A 301 -23.43 -4.96 23.82
N SER A 302 -23.30 -4.71 22.53
CA SER A 302 -23.93 -3.61 21.78
C SER A 302 -23.66 -2.20 22.33
N SER A 303 -22.70 -2.04 23.25
CA SER A 303 -22.28 -0.73 23.72
C SER A 303 -21.51 0.00 22.63
N LYS A 304 -21.74 1.32 22.48
CA LYS A 304 -20.96 2.15 21.55
C LYS A 304 -19.48 2.10 21.93
N VAL A 305 -18.62 1.70 20.98
CA VAL A 305 -17.17 1.60 21.16
C VAL A 305 -16.37 2.49 20.22
N GLY A 306 -16.98 2.93 19.12
CA GLY A 306 -16.29 3.72 18.10
C GLY A 306 -17.25 4.38 17.12
N ALA A 307 -16.71 4.88 16.02
CA ALA A 307 -17.46 5.45 14.91
C ALA A 307 -16.61 5.45 13.63
N TYR A 308 -17.28 5.70 12.52
CA TYR A 308 -16.63 6.02 11.25
C TYR A 308 -17.17 7.33 10.68
N ASN A 309 -16.34 8.01 9.91
CA ASN A 309 -16.72 9.16 9.11
C ASN A 309 -15.87 9.21 7.85
N TRP A 310 -16.51 9.04 6.69
CA TRP A 310 -15.84 9.01 5.41
C TRP A 310 -15.24 10.37 5.01
N LYS A 311 -15.80 11.47 5.52
CA LYS A 311 -15.25 12.83 5.34
C LYS A 311 -14.10 13.16 6.28
N GLY A 312 -13.82 12.26 7.21
CA GLY A 312 -12.75 12.41 8.20
C GLY A 312 -13.22 12.83 9.58
N SER A 313 -12.35 12.65 10.54
CA SER A 313 -12.55 13.07 11.93
C SER A 313 -11.23 13.54 12.54
N ARG A 314 -11.32 14.43 13.52
CA ARG A 314 -10.16 14.98 14.19
C ARG A 314 -9.92 14.28 15.52
N CYS A 315 -8.69 13.79 15.72
CA CYS A 315 -8.24 13.33 17.03
C CYS A 315 -8.06 14.50 17.99
N SER A 316 -8.06 14.24 19.30
CA SER A 316 -7.78 15.27 20.33
C SER A 316 -6.38 15.87 20.21
N CYS A 317 -5.41 15.15 19.63
CA CYS A 317 -4.08 15.68 19.33
C CYS A 317 -4.07 16.70 18.17
N GLY A 318 -5.20 16.90 17.49
CA GLY A 318 -5.32 17.84 16.36
C GLY A 318 -5.23 17.19 14.99
N LYS A 319 -4.70 15.97 14.87
CA LYS A 319 -4.57 15.27 13.59
C LYS A 319 -5.93 14.99 12.96
N TRP A 320 -6.06 15.36 11.69
CA TRP A 320 -7.23 15.04 10.86
C TRP A 320 -6.96 13.77 10.06
N MET A 321 -7.85 12.80 10.17
CA MET A 321 -7.76 11.54 9.42
C MET A 321 -8.93 11.39 8.46
N VAL A 322 -8.65 11.04 7.21
CA VAL A 322 -9.65 10.81 6.15
C VAL A 322 -9.32 9.51 5.43
N PRO A 323 -10.26 8.56 5.35
CA PRO A 323 -11.45 8.44 6.18
C PRO A 323 -11.08 8.17 7.63
N ALA A 324 -12.00 8.43 8.54
CA ALA A 324 -11.81 8.12 9.94
C ALA A 324 -12.61 6.88 10.31
N ILE A 325 -11.92 5.79 10.63
CA ILE A 325 -12.48 4.57 11.24
C ILE A 325 -11.75 4.41 12.57
N TYR A 326 -12.46 4.51 13.69
CA TYR A 326 -11.78 4.60 14.97
C TYR A 326 -12.57 3.99 16.14
N LEU A 327 -11.81 3.56 17.15
CA LEU A 327 -12.30 3.22 18.48
C LEU A 327 -12.04 4.40 19.43
N GLN A 328 -13.00 4.66 20.34
CA GLN A 328 -12.89 5.75 21.31
C GLN A 328 -12.14 5.29 22.56
N ASP A 329 -11.04 5.96 22.92
CA ASP A 329 -10.26 5.65 24.12
C ASP A 329 -11.11 5.58 25.39
N ALA A 330 -12.05 6.49 25.57
CA ALA A 330 -12.96 6.50 26.71
C ALA A 330 -13.87 5.25 26.83
N LYS A 331 -14.02 4.45 25.77
CA LYS A 331 -14.93 3.29 25.67
C LYS A 331 -14.22 1.94 25.65
N VAL A 332 -12.90 1.97 25.58
CA VAL A 332 -12.08 0.76 25.45
C VAL A 332 -10.93 0.76 26.46
N ASP A 333 -10.38 -0.41 26.72
CA ASP A 333 -9.20 -0.59 27.55
C ASP A 333 -8.08 -1.23 26.74
N LYS A 334 -6.86 -0.70 26.92
CA LYS A 334 -5.64 -1.27 26.35
C LYS A 334 -5.10 -2.36 27.29
N VAL A 335 -4.84 -3.54 26.74
CA VAL A 335 -4.33 -4.70 27.49
C VAL A 335 -3.17 -5.32 26.73
N ASN A 336 -2.06 -5.60 27.42
CA ASN A 336 -0.94 -6.29 26.82
C ASN A 336 -1.37 -7.67 26.30
N PHE A 337 -0.93 -8.00 25.10
CA PHE A 337 -1.22 -9.29 24.48
C PHE A 337 -0.30 -10.34 25.11
N SER A 338 -0.87 -11.32 25.84
CA SER A 338 -0.09 -12.43 26.38
C SER A 338 -0.21 -13.64 25.47
N GLN A 339 0.91 -14.26 25.11
CA GLN A 339 0.98 -15.49 24.30
C GLN A 339 0.15 -16.67 24.86
N LYS A 340 -0.15 -16.67 26.14
CA LYS A 340 -1.03 -17.67 26.78
C LYS A 340 -2.47 -17.63 26.28
N ALA A 341 -2.85 -16.58 25.56
CA ALA A 341 -4.19 -16.44 24.96
C ALA A 341 -4.32 -17.00 23.53
N LEU A 342 -3.23 -17.43 22.90
CA LEU A 342 -3.21 -18.01 21.55
C LEU A 342 -4.07 -19.29 21.41
N PRO A 343 -4.08 -20.26 22.34
CA PRO A 343 -4.87 -21.49 22.19
C PRO A 343 -6.38 -21.27 22.20
N ASN A 344 -6.87 -20.22 22.87
CA ASN A 344 -8.30 -19.93 22.96
C ASN A 344 -8.88 -19.18 21.75
N ILE A 345 -8.01 -18.75 20.81
CA ILE A 345 -8.42 -18.06 19.59
C ILE A 345 -8.77 -19.07 18.49
N ILE A 346 -8.16 -20.26 18.52
CA ILE A 346 -8.35 -21.33 17.51
C ILE A 346 -9.68 -22.07 17.70
N GLY A 347 -10.28 -22.02 18.88
CA GLY A 347 -11.45 -22.84 19.23
C GLY A 347 -12.81 -22.15 19.18
N SER A 348 -12.89 -20.82 19.06
CA SER A 348 -14.18 -20.10 19.18
C SER A 348 -14.76 -19.53 17.88
N GLU A 349 -14.04 -19.59 16.77
CA GLU A 349 -14.57 -19.12 15.47
C GLU A 349 -15.09 -20.24 14.54
N LEU A 350 -15.06 -21.52 14.98
CA LEU A 350 -15.58 -22.67 14.18
C LEU A 350 -16.98 -23.13 14.59
N VAL A 351 -17.66 -22.45 15.49
CA VAL A 351 -19.06 -22.79 15.85
C VAL A 351 -19.85 -21.49 16.04
N LYS A 352 -20.36 -20.95 14.97
CA LYS A 352 -21.74 -20.46 14.74
C LYS A 352 -21.80 -19.68 13.42
#